data_978de476e851650c798c646c8e0f0446
#
_entry.id   978de476e851650c798c646c8e0f0446
#
_cell.length_a   1.000
_cell.length_b   1.000
_cell.length_c   1.000
_cell.angle_alpha   90.00
_cell.angle_beta   90.00
_cell.angle_gamma   90.00
#
_symmetry.space_group_name_H-M   'P 1'
#
loop_
_entity.id
_entity.type
_entity.pdbx_description
1 polymer ?
#
loop_
_entity_poly.entity_id
_entity_poly.type
_entity_poly.pdbx_seq_one_letter_code
_entity_poly.pdbx_strand_id
1 'polypeptide(L)'
;AHGLFEWRGTILPPHPYCLIATEDGNQKRLHDCYAFSHTISSFDLHLFNEGKLHQGYHVLGSHHTRLDGTPGMRFAVWAPNARRVSVVGDFNRWDGRTHLMSAHGSSGVWEIFIPDLAQGALYKFEILSVYGELLVKTDPYANAYEMRPNTAALAGANTTHIWQDEQWMSRRSHWDWLK
;
A
#
# COMPACT_ATOMS: atom_id res chain seq x y z
N ALA A 1 -3.03 -31.83 11.50
CA ALA A 1 -2.67 -30.88 10.42
C ALA A 1 -2.43 -29.52 11.07
N HIS A 2 -1.27 -28.92 10.82
CA HIS A 2 -0.87 -27.69 11.49
C HIS A 2 -1.15 -26.43 10.63
N GLY A 3 -2.12 -26.51 9.70
CA GLY A 3 -2.47 -25.39 8.80
C GLY A 3 -1.38 -25.03 7.78
N LEU A 4 -0.36 -25.87 7.64
CA LEU A 4 0.69 -25.69 6.66
C LEU A 4 0.37 -26.54 5.42
N PHE A 5 0.40 -25.91 4.25
CA PHE A 5 0.16 -26.56 2.97
C PHE A 5 1.45 -26.49 2.14
N GLU A 6 1.83 -27.59 1.53
CA GLU A 6 3.01 -27.68 0.67
C GLU A 6 2.56 -28.16 -0.71
N TRP A 7 2.98 -27.45 -1.75
CA TRP A 7 2.87 -27.93 -3.12
C TRP A 7 4.21 -28.54 -3.57
N ARG A 8 4.14 -29.75 -4.11
CA ARG A 8 5.30 -30.42 -4.70
C ARG A 8 5.02 -30.74 -6.16
N GLY A 9 5.82 -30.22 -7.06
CA GLY A 9 5.69 -30.43 -8.50
C GLY A 9 6.97 -30.10 -9.25
N THR A 10 7.03 -30.57 -10.49
CA THR A 10 8.17 -30.31 -11.39
C THR A 10 8.05 -29.01 -12.15
N ILE A 11 6.87 -28.42 -12.19
CA ILE A 11 6.58 -27.16 -12.92
C ILE A 11 6.01 -26.19 -11.91
N LEU A 12 6.61 -25.01 -11.80
CA LEU A 12 6.06 -23.92 -10.97
C LEU A 12 4.68 -23.50 -11.52
N PRO A 13 3.71 -23.23 -10.64
CA PRO A 13 2.44 -22.70 -11.09
C PRO A 13 2.65 -21.36 -11.84
N PRO A 14 1.84 -21.07 -12.86
CA PRO A 14 1.93 -19.80 -13.57
C PRO A 14 1.66 -18.64 -12.60
N HIS A 15 2.41 -17.57 -12.71
CA HIS A 15 2.19 -16.35 -11.94
C HIS A 15 1.27 -15.38 -12.69
N PRO A 16 0.35 -14.69 -12.00
CA PRO A 16 -0.04 -14.92 -10.60
C PRO A 16 -0.91 -16.19 -10.46
N TYR A 17 -0.71 -16.96 -9.42
CA TYR A 17 -1.56 -18.11 -9.09
C TYR A 17 -2.64 -17.73 -8.07
N CYS A 18 -3.69 -18.54 -8.02
CA CYS A 18 -4.68 -18.45 -6.95
C CYS A 18 -4.82 -19.81 -6.23
N LEU A 19 -5.15 -19.74 -4.96
CA LEU A 19 -5.47 -20.88 -4.13
C LEU A 19 -6.98 -21.08 -4.10
N ILE A 20 -7.43 -22.34 -4.15
CA ILE A 20 -8.83 -22.71 -3.91
C ILE A 20 -8.85 -23.45 -2.59
N ALA A 21 -9.35 -22.79 -1.55
CA ALA A 21 -9.59 -23.42 -0.26
C ALA A 21 -11.00 -24.01 -0.24
N THR A 22 -11.12 -25.28 0.20
CA THR A 22 -12.43 -25.92 0.42
C THR A 22 -12.61 -26.16 1.90
N GLU A 23 -13.65 -25.56 2.48
CA GLU A 23 -14.02 -25.70 3.89
C GLU A 23 -15.52 -26.00 3.97
N ASP A 24 -15.88 -27.08 4.62
CA ASP A 24 -17.29 -27.54 4.77
C ASP A 24 -18.06 -27.60 3.43
N GLY A 25 -17.40 -28.04 2.36
CA GLY A 25 -17.97 -28.11 1.01
C GLY A 25 -18.05 -26.78 0.25
N ASN A 26 -17.74 -25.68 0.89
CA ASN A 26 -17.68 -24.37 0.24
C ASN A 26 -16.28 -24.10 -0.31
N GLN A 27 -16.21 -23.69 -1.57
CA GLN A 27 -14.95 -23.29 -2.21
C GLN A 27 -14.77 -21.77 -2.12
N LYS A 28 -13.61 -21.35 -1.61
CA LYS A 28 -13.20 -19.96 -1.60
C LYS A 28 -11.92 -19.79 -2.43
N ARG A 29 -11.96 -18.86 -3.39
CA ARG A 29 -10.78 -18.47 -4.14
C ARG A 29 -9.99 -17.43 -3.34
N LEU A 30 -8.70 -17.68 -3.17
CA LEU A 30 -7.78 -16.82 -2.44
C LEU A 30 -6.61 -16.46 -3.37
N HIS A 31 -6.33 -15.17 -3.47
CA HIS A 31 -5.11 -14.70 -4.15
C HIS A 31 -3.98 -14.57 -3.12
N ASP A 32 -2.81 -15.05 -3.47
CA ASP A 32 -1.61 -14.85 -2.67
C ASP A 32 -1.03 -13.47 -2.97
N CYS A 33 -0.93 -12.59 -1.95
CA CYS A 33 -0.36 -11.26 -2.12
C CYS A 33 1.12 -11.29 -2.54
N TYR A 34 1.82 -12.40 -2.29
CA TYR A 34 3.22 -12.59 -2.66
C TYR A 34 3.43 -13.14 -4.08
N ALA A 35 2.34 -13.49 -4.78
CA ALA A 35 2.39 -13.91 -6.18
C ALA A 35 2.50 -12.74 -7.17
N PHE A 36 2.45 -11.50 -6.69
CA PHE A 36 2.49 -10.30 -7.53
C PHE A 36 3.87 -9.65 -7.49
N SER A 37 4.33 -9.21 -8.66
CA SER A 37 5.59 -8.48 -8.78
C SER A 37 5.47 -7.05 -8.27
N HIS A 38 6.60 -6.46 -7.89
CA HIS A 38 6.69 -5.05 -7.57
C HIS A 38 6.29 -4.18 -8.77
N THR A 39 5.69 -3.03 -8.49
CA THR A 39 5.21 -2.10 -9.52
C THR A 39 6.01 -0.81 -9.60
N ILE A 40 6.72 -0.45 -8.54
CA ILE A 40 7.55 0.76 -8.52
C ILE A 40 8.76 0.54 -9.40
N SER A 41 8.95 1.42 -10.38
CA SER A 41 10.05 1.31 -11.33
C SER A 41 11.40 1.66 -10.69
N SER A 42 12.47 1.08 -11.22
CA SER A 42 13.84 1.44 -10.79
C SER A 42 14.15 2.92 -11.06
N PHE A 43 13.51 3.51 -12.06
CA PHE A 43 13.65 4.93 -12.39
C PHE A 43 13.00 5.81 -11.32
N ASP A 44 11.78 5.49 -10.86
CA ASP A 44 11.12 6.22 -9.78
C ASP A 44 11.91 6.13 -8.47
N LEU A 45 12.44 4.94 -8.16
CA LEU A 45 13.31 4.75 -6.99
C LEU A 45 14.61 5.56 -7.08
N HIS A 46 15.20 5.65 -8.27
CA HIS A 46 16.38 6.48 -8.51
C HIS A 46 16.06 7.96 -8.28
N LEU A 47 14.98 8.48 -8.89
CA LEU A 47 14.54 9.86 -8.68
C LEU A 47 14.19 10.16 -7.23
N PHE A 48 13.57 9.19 -6.54
CA PHE A 48 13.24 9.32 -5.12
C PHE A 48 14.51 9.47 -4.27
N ASN A 49 15.50 8.61 -4.48
CA ASN A 49 16.76 8.63 -3.73
C ASN A 49 17.59 9.89 -4.00
N GLU A 50 17.46 10.49 -5.21
CA GLU A 50 18.08 11.77 -5.54
C GLU A 50 17.29 13.00 -5.03
N GLY A 51 16.11 12.80 -4.43
CA GLY A 51 15.22 13.88 -4.01
C GLY A 51 14.57 14.64 -5.17
N LYS A 52 14.50 14.04 -6.35
CA LYS A 52 13.95 14.63 -7.58
C LYS A 52 12.55 14.12 -7.94
N LEU A 53 11.99 13.19 -7.17
CA LEU A 53 10.64 12.67 -7.38
C LEU A 53 9.61 13.64 -6.79
N HIS A 54 9.30 14.73 -7.51
CA HIS A 54 8.38 15.77 -7.04
C HIS A 54 6.94 15.28 -6.80
N GLN A 55 6.52 14.22 -7.50
CA GLN A 55 5.20 13.61 -7.36
C GLN A 55 5.26 12.28 -6.62
N GLY A 56 6.03 12.22 -5.53
CA GLY A 56 6.20 11.01 -4.71
C GLY A 56 4.89 10.41 -4.20
N TYR A 57 3.83 11.22 -4.09
CA TYR A 57 2.49 10.76 -3.72
C TYR A 57 1.81 9.86 -4.76
N HIS A 58 2.30 9.77 -5.99
CA HIS A 58 1.86 8.76 -6.97
C HIS A 58 2.55 7.41 -6.78
N VAL A 59 3.70 7.42 -6.11
CA VAL A 59 4.53 6.23 -5.87
C VAL A 59 4.33 5.68 -4.47
N LEU A 60 4.39 6.55 -3.45
CA LEU A 60 4.19 6.18 -2.04
C LEU A 60 2.72 6.32 -1.64
N GLY A 61 2.35 5.67 -0.55
CA GLY A 61 0.97 5.64 -0.08
C GLY A 61 0.20 4.40 -0.51
N SER A 62 -1.13 4.48 -0.50
CA SER A 62 -2.04 3.42 -0.90
C SER A 62 -2.76 3.77 -2.19
N HIS A 63 -2.68 2.88 -3.19
CA HIS A 63 -3.27 3.10 -4.51
C HIS A 63 -4.11 1.90 -4.92
N HIS A 64 -5.40 2.14 -5.19
CA HIS A 64 -6.23 1.11 -5.80
C HIS A 64 -5.80 0.92 -7.26
N THR A 65 -5.44 -0.31 -7.59
CA THR A 65 -4.92 -0.66 -8.92
C THR A 65 -5.32 -2.07 -9.32
N ARG A 66 -4.96 -2.45 -10.54
CA ARG A 66 -5.17 -3.80 -11.05
C ARG A 66 -3.83 -4.35 -11.53
N LEU A 67 -3.40 -5.48 -10.95
CA LEU A 67 -2.21 -6.20 -11.38
C LEU A 67 -2.60 -7.56 -11.94
N ASP A 68 -2.10 -7.88 -13.12
CA ASP A 68 -2.37 -9.14 -13.83
C ASP A 68 -3.87 -9.51 -13.87
N GLY A 69 -4.71 -8.49 -14.11
CA GLY A 69 -6.16 -8.64 -14.14
C GLY A 69 -6.86 -8.67 -12.77
N THR A 70 -6.13 -8.77 -11.67
CA THR A 70 -6.68 -8.83 -10.31
C THR A 70 -6.75 -7.43 -9.71
N PRO A 71 -7.93 -6.95 -9.27
CA PRO A 71 -8.06 -5.69 -8.57
C PRO A 71 -7.50 -5.81 -7.15
N GLY A 72 -7.02 -4.71 -6.59
CA GLY A 72 -6.51 -4.70 -5.23
C GLY A 72 -5.89 -3.37 -4.84
N MET A 73 -5.18 -3.39 -3.74
CA MET A 73 -4.55 -2.20 -3.16
C MET A 73 -3.03 -2.39 -3.13
N ARG A 74 -2.31 -1.49 -3.76
CA ARG A 74 -0.86 -1.37 -3.62
C ARG A 74 -0.56 -0.44 -2.45
N PHE A 75 0.35 -0.85 -1.59
CA PHE A 75 0.89 -0.03 -0.51
C PHE A 75 2.39 0.15 -0.71
N ALA A 76 2.86 1.37 -0.53
CA ALA A 76 4.28 1.67 -0.55
C ALA A 76 4.64 2.70 0.51
N VAL A 77 5.76 2.48 1.24
CA VAL A 77 6.23 3.37 2.29
C VAL A 77 7.75 3.44 2.32
N TRP A 78 8.28 4.61 2.63
CA TRP A 78 9.69 4.77 2.88
C TRP A 78 10.01 4.58 4.35
N ALA A 79 10.77 3.55 4.65
CA ALA A 79 11.19 3.18 6.00
C ALA A 79 12.64 2.65 5.97
N PRO A 80 13.65 3.52 5.78
CA PRO A 80 15.03 3.10 5.52
C PRO A 80 15.69 2.40 6.71
N ASN A 81 15.23 2.69 7.94
CA ASN A 81 15.74 2.08 9.16
C ASN A 81 14.88 0.90 9.65
N ALA A 82 14.03 0.36 8.77
CA ALA A 82 13.22 -0.79 9.09
C ALA A 82 13.96 -2.10 8.79
N ARG A 83 13.82 -3.06 9.68
CA ARG A 83 14.19 -4.46 9.47
C ARG A 83 13.03 -5.25 8.85
N ARG A 84 11.79 -4.83 9.14
CA ARG A 84 10.55 -5.42 8.62
C ARG A 84 9.46 -4.35 8.60
N VAL A 85 8.66 -4.37 7.56
CA VAL A 85 7.45 -3.54 7.46
C VAL A 85 6.27 -4.44 7.10
N SER A 86 5.12 -4.21 7.73
CA SER A 86 3.87 -4.90 7.42
C SER A 86 2.74 -3.89 7.31
N VAL A 87 1.76 -4.17 6.45
CA VAL A 87 0.51 -3.41 6.43
C VAL A 87 -0.46 -4.08 7.40
N VAL A 88 -1.00 -3.32 8.35
CA VAL A 88 -1.97 -3.78 9.34
C VAL A 88 -3.26 -3.00 9.23
N GLY A 89 -4.38 -3.66 9.41
CA GLY A 89 -5.70 -3.04 9.31
C GLY A 89 -6.82 -4.02 9.65
N ASP A 90 -8.07 -3.59 9.50
CA ASP A 90 -9.24 -4.43 9.83
C ASP A 90 -9.26 -5.73 9.00
N PHE A 91 -8.77 -5.67 7.76
CA PHE A 91 -8.72 -6.81 6.83
C PHE A 91 -7.81 -7.95 7.29
N ASN A 92 -6.88 -7.71 8.21
CA ASN A 92 -6.00 -8.71 8.78
C ASN A 92 -5.98 -8.70 10.32
N ARG A 93 -7.01 -8.11 10.95
CA ARG A 93 -7.16 -8.01 12.41
C ARG A 93 -5.97 -7.31 13.08
N TRP A 94 -5.34 -6.39 12.37
CA TRP A 94 -4.18 -5.63 12.84
C TRP A 94 -2.97 -6.51 13.18
N ASP A 95 -2.85 -7.68 12.53
CA ASP A 95 -1.77 -8.65 12.76
C ASP A 95 -0.61 -8.41 11.78
N GLY A 96 0.49 -7.87 12.28
CA GLY A 96 1.70 -7.57 11.51
C GLY A 96 2.51 -8.80 11.06
N ARG A 97 2.07 -10.02 11.39
CA ARG A 97 2.67 -11.26 10.88
C ARG A 97 2.18 -11.61 9.47
N THR A 98 1.06 -11.01 9.07
CA THR A 98 0.50 -11.11 7.72
C THR A 98 0.85 -9.86 6.91
N HIS A 99 0.76 -9.93 5.59
CA HIS A 99 1.00 -8.80 4.69
C HIS A 99 2.35 -8.08 4.93
N LEU A 100 3.42 -8.90 5.03
CA LEU A 100 4.77 -8.36 5.08
C LEU A 100 5.14 -7.72 3.74
N MET A 101 5.68 -6.51 3.81
CA MET A 101 6.12 -5.79 2.62
C MET A 101 7.52 -6.24 2.19
N SER A 102 7.78 -6.17 0.89
CA SER A 102 9.10 -6.45 0.32
C SER A 102 9.88 -5.15 0.12
N ALA A 103 11.17 -5.18 0.47
CA ALA A 103 12.04 -4.03 0.29
C ALA A 103 12.53 -3.91 -1.17
N HIS A 104 12.59 -2.70 -1.69
CA HIS A 104 13.23 -2.39 -2.97
C HIS A 104 14.74 -2.18 -2.81
N GLY A 105 15.48 -3.28 -2.66
CA GLY A 105 16.93 -3.23 -2.48
C GLY A 105 17.34 -2.33 -1.31
N SER A 106 18.24 -1.38 -1.57
CA SER A 106 18.77 -0.43 -0.58
C SER A 106 18.05 0.94 -0.58
N SER A 107 16.96 1.09 -1.34
CA SER A 107 16.25 2.38 -1.45
C SER A 107 15.57 2.84 -0.17
N GLY A 108 15.32 1.91 0.75
CA GLY A 108 14.49 2.12 1.95
C GLY A 108 12.99 2.14 1.66
N VAL A 109 12.57 1.93 0.42
CA VAL A 109 11.16 1.83 0.03
C VAL A 109 10.71 0.38 0.15
N TRP A 110 9.52 0.19 0.71
CA TRP A 110 8.85 -1.09 0.90
C TRP A 110 7.54 -1.09 0.14
N GLU A 111 7.19 -2.21 -0.48
CA GLU A 111 5.98 -2.34 -1.30
C GLU A 111 5.30 -3.69 -1.04
N ILE A 112 3.95 -3.69 -1.13
CA ILE A 112 3.12 -4.89 -1.22
C ILE A 112 1.86 -4.57 -2.03
N PHE A 113 1.38 -5.55 -2.79
CA PHE A 113 0.05 -5.53 -3.38
C PHE A 113 -0.85 -6.51 -2.63
N ILE A 114 -2.00 -6.04 -2.14
CA ILE A 114 -3.00 -6.86 -1.47
C ILE A 114 -4.20 -7.02 -2.41
N PRO A 115 -4.36 -8.20 -3.02
CA PRO A 115 -5.46 -8.46 -3.94
C PRO A 115 -6.81 -8.41 -3.23
N ASP A 116 -7.85 -8.04 -3.98
CA ASP A 116 -9.25 -7.98 -3.54
C ASP A 116 -9.53 -7.04 -2.35
N LEU A 117 -8.55 -6.25 -1.91
CA LEU A 117 -8.75 -5.27 -0.87
C LEU A 117 -9.52 -4.05 -1.41
N ALA A 118 -10.67 -3.78 -0.78
CA ALA A 118 -11.54 -2.68 -1.16
C ALA A 118 -10.96 -1.31 -0.74
N GLN A 119 -11.40 -0.26 -1.45
CA GLN A 119 -11.12 1.12 -1.04
C GLN A 119 -11.79 1.45 0.30
N GLY A 120 -11.17 2.33 1.07
CA GLY A 120 -11.67 2.79 2.37
C GLY A 120 -11.34 1.86 3.54
N ALA A 121 -10.63 0.74 3.32
CA ALA A 121 -10.15 -0.09 4.41
C ALA A 121 -9.20 0.69 5.32
N LEU A 122 -9.36 0.55 6.63
CA LEU A 122 -8.48 1.19 7.62
C LEU A 122 -7.13 0.47 7.66
N TYR A 123 -6.04 1.24 7.68
CA TYR A 123 -4.70 0.67 7.77
C TYR A 123 -3.69 1.57 8.46
N LYS A 124 -2.59 0.94 8.90
CA LYS A 124 -1.32 1.55 9.32
C LYS A 124 -0.15 0.70 8.85
N PHE A 125 1.06 1.20 9.04
CA PHE A 125 2.28 0.43 8.88
C PHE A 125 2.81 -0.01 10.24
N GLU A 126 3.03 -1.32 10.42
CA GLU A 126 3.78 -1.88 11.53
C GLU A 126 5.23 -2.03 11.10
N ILE A 127 6.13 -1.35 11.80
CA ILE A 127 7.54 -1.25 11.45
C ILE A 127 8.38 -1.83 12.59
N LEU A 128 9.14 -2.87 12.32
CA LEU A 128 10.19 -3.34 13.20
C LEU A 128 11.49 -2.63 12.82
N SER A 129 11.99 -1.76 13.68
CA SER A 129 13.22 -1.02 13.44
C SER A 129 14.47 -1.93 13.51
N VAL A 130 15.59 -1.45 12.98
CA VAL A 130 16.89 -2.13 13.12
C VAL A 130 17.34 -2.23 14.59
N TYR A 131 16.79 -1.39 15.46
CA TYR A 131 17.07 -1.40 16.89
C TYR A 131 16.14 -2.34 17.69
N GLY A 132 15.21 -3.03 17.03
CA GLY A 132 14.28 -3.98 17.64
C GLY A 132 12.99 -3.36 18.19
N GLU A 133 12.74 -2.08 17.95
CA GLU A 133 11.50 -1.41 18.34
C GLU A 133 10.37 -1.73 17.37
N LEU A 134 9.19 -2.05 17.89
CA LEU A 134 7.98 -2.24 17.11
C LEU A 134 7.15 -0.95 17.15
N LEU A 135 7.01 -0.32 15.99
CA LEU A 135 6.33 0.94 15.82
C LEU A 135 5.11 0.77 14.92
N VAL A 136 3.97 1.34 15.31
CA VAL A 136 2.78 1.43 14.44
C VAL A 136 2.60 2.87 14.01
N LYS A 137 2.74 3.13 12.71
CA LYS A 137 2.74 4.47 12.12
C LYS A 137 1.63 4.64 11.10
N THR A 138 1.04 5.82 11.10
CA THR A 138 0.11 6.26 10.06
C THR A 138 0.87 6.55 8.76
N ASP A 139 0.24 6.34 7.63
CA ASP A 139 0.83 6.63 6.32
C ASP A 139 0.89 8.14 6.07
N PRO A 140 2.07 8.73 5.87
CA PRO A 140 2.21 10.15 5.59
C PRO A 140 1.68 10.57 4.21
N TYR A 141 1.50 9.60 3.28
CA TYR A 141 0.99 9.82 1.93
C TYR A 141 -0.48 9.46 1.76
N ALA A 142 -1.20 9.15 2.86
CA ALA A 142 -2.62 8.84 2.77
C ALA A 142 -3.44 10.08 2.40
N ASN A 143 -4.43 9.89 1.51
CA ASN A 143 -5.32 10.95 1.07
C ASN A 143 -6.47 11.22 2.07
N ALA A 144 -6.76 10.26 2.96
CA ALA A 144 -7.79 10.41 3.98
C ALA A 144 -7.45 9.60 5.23
N TYR A 145 -7.99 10.04 6.37
CA TYR A 145 -7.77 9.46 7.69
C TYR A 145 -9.09 9.33 8.44
N GLU A 146 -9.09 8.49 9.47
CA GLU A 146 -10.19 8.47 10.43
C GLU A 146 -10.38 9.82 11.13
N MET A 147 -11.58 10.01 11.67
CA MET A 147 -11.83 11.15 12.56
C MET A 147 -11.06 10.99 13.87
N ARG A 148 -10.52 12.11 14.34
CA ARG A 148 -9.86 12.16 15.66
C ARG A 148 -10.80 11.68 16.76
N PRO A 149 -10.30 10.94 17.78
CA PRO A 149 -8.89 10.75 18.15
C PRO A 149 -8.17 9.63 17.40
N ASN A 150 -8.85 8.89 16.53
CA ASN A 150 -8.26 7.82 15.76
C ASN A 150 -7.23 8.36 14.75
N THR A 151 -6.34 7.47 14.29
CA THR A 151 -5.21 7.88 13.45
C THR A 151 -4.90 6.88 12.33
N ALA A 152 -5.83 5.97 11.98
CA ALA A 152 -5.63 5.11 10.84
C ALA A 152 -5.90 5.86 9.52
N ALA A 153 -5.21 5.45 8.48
CA ALA A 153 -5.42 5.93 7.13
C ALA A 153 -6.50 5.10 6.43
N LEU A 154 -7.18 5.68 5.45
CA LEU A 154 -8.13 5.00 4.57
C LEU A 154 -7.46 4.63 3.26
N ALA A 155 -7.41 3.34 2.94
CA ALA A 155 -6.72 2.83 1.77
C ALA A 155 -7.39 3.27 0.46
N GLY A 156 -6.58 3.79 -0.47
CA GLY A 156 -7.02 4.16 -1.83
C GLY A 156 -8.11 5.22 -1.88
N ALA A 157 -8.28 5.98 -0.81
CA ALA A 157 -9.25 7.08 -0.80
C ALA A 157 -8.82 8.17 -1.80
N ASN A 158 -9.56 8.30 -2.89
CA ASN A 158 -9.40 9.39 -3.85
C ASN A 158 -10.50 10.40 -3.64
N THR A 159 -10.13 11.66 -3.51
CA THR A 159 -11.10 12.74 -3.52
C THR A 159 -11.48 13.03 -4.97
N THR A 160 -12.74 12.82 -5.31
CA THR A 160 -13.34 13.26 -6.58
C THR A 160 -13.84 14.70 -6.50
N HIS A 161 -13.20 15.51 -5.65
CA HIS A 161 -13.60 16.90 -5.47
C HIS A 161 -13.38 17.68 -6.76
N ILE A 162 -14.47 18.26 -7.28
CA ILE A 162 -14.43 19.18 -8.42
C ILE A 162 -14.33 20.60 -7.85
N TRP A 163 -13.21 21.23 -8.10
CA TRP A 163 -12.97 22.61 -7.67
C TRP A 163 -13.89 23.56 -8.43
N GLN A 164 -14.56 24.45 -7.71
CA GLN A 164 -15.39 25.51 -8.29
C GLN A 164 -14.75 26.89 -8.00
N ASP A 165 -13.47 27.00 -8.21
CA ASP A 165 -12.64 28.17 -7.86
C ASP A 165 -12.21 28.99 -9.07
N GLU A 166 -12.76 28.77 -10.24
CA GLU A 166 -12.44 29.44 -11.50
C GLU A 166 -12.52 30.98 -11.38
N GLN A 167 -13.55 31.47 -10.68
CA GLN A 167 -13.70 32.90 -10.44
C GLN A 167 -12.55 33.47 -9.58
N TRP A 168 -12.13 32.73 -8.58
CA TRP A 168 -11.00 33.13 -7.74
C TRP A 168 -9.70 33.05 -8.53
N MET A 169 -9.50 31.97 -9.26
CA MET A 169 -8.30 31.74 -10.09
C MET A 169 -8.12 32.84 -11.16
N SER A 170 -9.21 33.31 -11.78
CA SER A 170 -9.14 34.40 -12.76
C SER A 170 -8.84 35.77 -12.15
N ARG A 171 -9.19 35.98 -10.89
CA ARG A 171 -9.01 37.27 -10.19
C ARG A 171 -7.67 37.32 -9.42
N ARG A 172 -7.10 36.19 -9.02
CA ARG A 172 -5.91 36.18 -8.15
C ARG A 172 -4.71 36.92 -8.73
N SER A 173 -4.55 36.96 -10.05
CA SER A 173 -3.46 37.70 -10.72
C SER A 173 -3.61 39.22 -10.61
N HIS A 174 -4.84 39.72 -10.34
CA HIS A 174 -5.14 41.13 -10.17
C HIS A 174 -5.31 41.52 -8.69
N TRP A 175 -5.08 40.57 -7.78
CA TRP A 175 -5.20 40.85 -6.35
C TRP A 175 -3.97 41.59 -5.85
N ASP A 176 -4.21 42.73 -5.23
CA ASP A 176 -3.17 43.54 -4.59
C ASP A 176 -2.93 42.99 -3.16
N TRP A 177 -1.83 42.21 -3.01
CA TRP A 177 -1.48 41.59 -1.75
C TRP A 177 -0.92 42.57 -0.69
N LEU A 178 -0.74 43.84 -1.07
CA LEU A 178 -0.19 44.88 -0.21
C LEU A 178 -1.24 45.84 0.34
N LYS A 179 -2.52 45.60 0.07
CA LYS A 179 -3.65 46.35 0.64
C LYS A 179 -4.36 45.48 1.72
#